data_a31cd3b720a48cec85c6e19076106b85
#
_entry.id   a31cd3b720a48cec85c6e19076106b85
#
_cell.length_a   1.000
_cell.length_b   1.000
_cell.length_c   1.000
_cell.angle_alpha   90.00
_cell.angle_beta   90.00
_cell.angle_gamma   90.00
#
_symmetry.space_group_name_H-M   'P 1'
#
loop_
_entity.id
_entity.type
_entity.pdbx_description
1 polymer ?
#
loop_
_entity_poly.entity_id
_entity_poly.type
_entity_poly.pdbx_seq_one_letter_code
_entity_poly.pdbx_strand_id
1 'polypeptide(L)'
;MTPSSKPLYSHTLPEIEQWLADSGCDRSESDISQWSVSKEDWSAQLYLDIDSIVVDYVDAAGGEIQRSFKYSLSRSDLEEVIFSGP
;
A
#
# COMPACT_ATOMS: atom_id res chain seq x y z
N MET A 1 4.66 -0.23 -20.62
CA MET A 1 4.95 -0.01 -19.18
C MET A 1 4.08 1.12 -18.65
N THR A 2 3.47 0.93 -17.52
CA THR A 2 2.58 1.94 -16.93
C THR A 2 3.41 3.03 -16.25
N PRO A 3 3.24 4.33 -16.60
CA PRO A 3 3.98 5.39 -15.94
C PRO A 3 3.62 5.50 -14.47
N SER A 4 4.61 5.71 -13.60
CA SER A 4 4.38 5.86 -12.17
C SER A 4 3.64 7.15 -11.81
N SER A 5 3.55 8.09 -12.73
CA SER A 5 2.82 9.35 -12.57
C SER A 5 1.31 9.22 -12.79
N LYS A 6 0.84 8.07 -13.31
CA LYS A 6 -0.60 7.86 -13.49
C LYS A 6 -1.29 7.67 -12.13
N PRO A 7 -2.52 8.18 -11.97
CA PRO A 7 -3.32 7.87 -10.78
C PRO A 7 -3.50 6.36 -10.64
N LEU A 8 -3.58 5.90 -9.41
CA LEU A 8 -3.65 4.47 -9.14
C LEU A 8 -4.91 3.82 -9.72
N TYR A 9 -6.03 4.56 -9.77
CA TYR A 9 -7.27 4.04 -10.34
C TYR A 9 -7.17 3.76 -11.85
N SER A 10 -6.15 4.31 -12.52
CA SER A 10 -5.89 4.04 -13.95
C SER A 10 -5.13 2.73 -14.16
N HIS A 11 -4.67 2.07 -13.10
CA HIS A 11 -3.99 0.79 -13.19
C HIS A 11 -5.00 -0.34 -13.05
N THR A 12 -4.73 -1.46 -13.72
CA THR A 12 -5.53 -2.68 -13.51
C THR A 12 -5.19 -3.29 -12.15
N LEU A 13 -6.07 -4.12 -11.62
CA LEU A 13 -5.82 -4.79 -10.34
C LEU A 13 -4.51 -5.61 -10.37
N PRO A 14 -4.22 -6.42 -11.42
CA PRO A 14 -2.93 -7.12 -11.49
C PRO A 14 -1.73 -6.18 -11.47
N GLU A 15 -1.83 -4.98 -12.05
CA GLU A 15 -0.74 -4.01 -12.01
C GLU A 15 -0.52 -3.48 -10.59
N ILE A 16 -1.59 -3.22 -9.85
CA ILE A 16 -1.51 -2.78 -8.46
C ILE A 16 -0.91 -3.88 -7.59
N GLU A 17 -1.34 -5.12 -7.79
CA GLU A 17 -0.82 -6.27 -7.06
C GLU A 17 0.68 -6.46 -7.33
N GLN A 18 1.09 -6.32 -8.59
CA GLN A 18 2.49 -6.43 -8.96
C GLN A 18 3.33 -5.33 -8.32
N TRP A 19 2.81 -4.11 -8.29
CA TRP A 19 3.47 -2.98 -7.65
C TRP A 19 3.68 -3.25 -6.16
N LEU A 20 2.65 -3.75 -5.47
CA LEU A 20 2.76 -4.06 -4.05
C LEU A 20 3.80 -5.17 -3.80
N ALA A 21 3.79 -6.21 -4.63
CA ALA A 21 4.76 -7.29 -4.52
C ALA A 21 6.20 -6.78 -4.75
N ASP A 22 6.37 -5.91 -5.74
CA ASP A 22 7.68 -5.32 -6.06
C ASP A 22 8.17 -4.39 -4.93
N SER A 23 7.25 -3.83 -4.17
CA SER A 23 7.57 -2.97 -3.03
C SER A 23 7.88 -3.75 -1.75
N GLY A 24 7.84 -5.07 -1.81
CA GLY A 24 8.15 -5.93 -0.68
C GLY A 24 6.95 -6.33 0.16
N CYS A 25 5.74 -6.12 -0.35
CA CYS A 25 4.53 -6.52 0.35
C CYS A 25 4.19 -7.98 0.08
N ASP A 26 3.59 -8.62 1.08
CA ASP A 26 3.09 -9.99 0.96
C ASP A 26 1.57 -9.98 0.97
N ARG A 27 0.97 -10.73 0.05
CA ARG A 27 -0.49 -10.86 0.01
C ARG A 27 -0.96 -11.82 1.09
N SER A 28 -2.07 -11.48 1.76
CA SER A 28 -2.68 -12.36 2.74
C SER A 28 -3.21 -13.64 2.10
N GLU A 29 -3.05 -14.77 2.77
CA GLU A 29 -3.60 -16.04 2.32
C GLU A 29 -5.12 -16.11 2.48
N SER A 30 -5.65 -15.36 3.44
CA SER A 30 -7.08 -15.40 3.75
C SER A 30 -7.90 -14.30 3.06
N ASP A 31 -7.25 -13.25 2.55
CA ASP A 31 -7.95 -12.13 1.91
C ASP A 31 -7.10 -11.60 0.77
N ILE A 32 -7.63 -11.67 -0.46
CA ILE A 32 -6.92 -11.24 -1.66
C ILE A 32 -6.72 -9.72 -1.74
N SER A 33 -7.49 -8.96 -0.98
CA SER A 33 -7.37 -7.50 -0.95
C SER A 33 -6.48 -7.00 0.18
N GLN A 34 -5.97 -7.89 1.02
CA GLN A 34 -5.12 -7.53 2.15
C GLN A 34 -3.66 -7.85 1.86
N TRP A 35 -2.80 -6.86 2.12
CA TRP A 35 -1.35 -6.99 1.94
C TRP A 35 -0.66 -6.56 3.22
N SER A 36 0.56 -7.02 3.43
CA SER A 36 1.35 -6.63 4.59
C SER A 36 2.79 -6.36 4.18
N VAL A 37 3.44 -5.45 4.89
CA VAL A 37 4.84 -5.13 4.69
C VAL A 37 5.50 -4.92 6.05
N SER A 38 6.73 -5.42 6.21
CA SER A 38 7.52 -5.25 7.44
C SER A 38 8.81 -4.54 7.10
N LYS A 39 9.10 -3.48 7.84
CA LYS A 39 10.35 -2.73 7.76
C LYS A 39 11.08 -2.84 9.09
N GLU A 40 12.29 -2.27 9.19
CA GLU A 40 13.08 -2.38 10.41
C GLU A 40 12.42 -1.71 11.61
N ASP A 41 11.82 -0.54 11.39
CA ASP A 41 11.27 0.28 12.46
C ASP A 41 9.74 0.29 12.52
N TRP A 42 9.08 -0.36 11.55
CA TRP A 42 7.62 -0.37 11.50
C TRP A 42 7.12 -1.50 10.61
N SER A 43 5.85 -1.83 10.77
CA SER A 43 5.16 -2.73 9.86
C SER A 43 3.81 -2.10 9.50
N ALA A 44 3.20 -2.61 8.45
CA ALA A 44 1.93 -2.08 7.99
C ALA A 44 1.08 -3.17 7.34
N GLN A 45 -0.23 -3.01 7.46
CA GLN A 45 -1.19 -3.82 6.72
C GLN A 45 -1.94 -2.90 5.77
N LEU A 46 -2.03 -3.31 4.51
CA LEU A 46 -2.65 -2.53 3.45
C LEU A 46 -3.92 -3.23 3.00
N TYR A 47 -5.01 -2.47 2.91
CA TYR A 47 -6.31 -2.99 2.47
C TYR A 47 -6.72 -2.24 1.22
N LEU A 48 -6.95 -2.99 0.14
CA LEU A 48 -7.41 -2.40 -1.13
C LEU A 48 -8.93 -2.29 -1.08
N ASP A 49 -9.42 -1.06 -0.94
CA ASP A 49 -10.85 -0.76 -0.98
C ASP A 49 -11.26 -0.32 -2.39
N ILE A 50 -12.53 0.00 -2.58
CA ILE A 50 -13.08 0.36 -3.89
C ILE A 50 -12.42 1.60 -4.47
N ASP A 51 -12.21 2.62 -3.65
CA ASP A 51 -11.70 3.92 -4.10
C ASP A 51 -10.47 4.40 -3.31
N SER A 52 -9.95 3.58 -2.42
CA SER A 52 -8.83 3.99 -1.55
C SER A 52 -8.02 2.79 -1.09
N ILE A 53 -6.80 3.08 -0.62
CA ILE A 53 -5.98 2.12 0.10
C ILE A 53 -5.97 2.54 1.57
N VAL A 54 -6.34 1.62 2.46
CA VAL A 54 -6.27 1.86 3.91
C VAL A 54 -5.00 1.18 4.42
N VAL A 55 -4.20 1.91 5.17
CA VAL A 55 -2.93 1.41 5.69
C VAL A 55 -2.92 1.54 7.21
N ASP A 56 -2.76 0.41 7.89
CA ASP A 56 -2.60 0.36 9.34
C ASP A 56 -1.12 0.19 9.66
N TYR A 57 -0.49 1.23 10.20
CA TYR A 57 0.91 1.19 10.59
C TYR A 57 1.04 0.78 12.06
N VAL A 58 2.07 -0.02 12.34
CA VAL A 58 2.49 -0.34 13.70
C VAL A 58 3.96 0.03 13.81
N ASP A 59 4.30 0.95 14.71
CA ASP A 59 5.69 1.38 14.88
C ASP A 59 6.45 0.44 15.83
N ALA A 60 7.75 0.68 16.00
CA ALA A 60 8.60 -0.17 16.83
C ALA A 60 8.20 -0.17 18.32
N ALA A 61 7.52 0.87 18.77
CA ALA A 61 7.04 0.98 20.14
C ALA A 61 5.65 0.36 20.34
N GLY A 62 5.04 -0.17 19.27
CA GLY A 62 3.71 -0.74 19.32
C GLY A 62 2.58 0.25 19.12
N GLY A 63 2.88 1.50 18.76
CA GLY A 63 1.87 2.49 18.43
C GLY A 63 1.20 2.18 17.10
N GLU A 64 -0.11 2.38 17.02
CA GLU A 64 -0.89 2.11 15.82
C GLU A 64 -1.39 3.41 15.20
N ILE A 65 -1.21 3.53 13.87
CA ILE A 65 -1.67 4.70 13.10
C ILE A 65 -2.37 4.18 11.86
N GLN A 66 -3.60 4.61 11.62
CA GLN A 66 -4.34 4.28 10.42
C GLN A 66 -4.37 5.47 9.48
N ARG A 67 -4.06 5.23 8.21
CA ARG A 67 -4.13 6.25 7.16
C ARG A 67 -4.89 5.70 5.97
N SER A 68 -5.53 6.59 5.22
CA SER A 68 -6.30 6.25 4.04
C SER A 68 -5.83 7.15 2.89
N PHE A 69 -5.58 6.55 1.72
CA PHE A 69 -5.11 7.26 0.53
C PHE A 69 -6.01 6.94 -0.64
N LYS A 70 -6.45 7.96 -1.34
CA LYS A 70 -7.34 7.76 -2.49
C LYS A 70 -6.56 7.32 -3.74
N TYR A 71 -7.21 6.55 -4.59
CA TYR A 71 -6.63 6.10 -5.86
C TYR A 71 -6.43 7.23 -6.88
N SER A 72 -6.91 8.44 -6.58
CA SER A 72 -6.63 9.61 -7.41
C SER A 72 -5.18 10.06 -7.32
N LEU A 73 -4.44 9.62 -6.30
CA LEU A 73 -3.01 9.86 -6.18
C LEU A 73 -2.25 8.97 -7.16
N SER A 74 -1.12 9.45 -7.67
CA SER A 74 -0.29 8.65 -8.56
C SER A 74 0.41 7.53 -7.78
N ARG A 75 0.85 6.48 -8.50
CA ARG A 75 1.56 5.38 -7.89
C ARG A 75 2.83 5.86 -7.17
N SER A 76 3.57 6.79 -7.77
CA SER A 76 4.79 7.29 -7.14
C SER A 76 4.49 8.12 -5.89
N ASP A 77 3.40 8.88 -5.87
CA ASP A 77 2.99 9.61 -4.67
C ASP A 77 2.59 8.65 -3.55
N LEU A 78 1.82 7.61 -3.88
CA LEU A 78 1.42 6.60 -2.90
C LEU A 78 2.63 5.84 -2.38
N GLU A 79 3.56 5.47 -3.26
CA GLU A 79 4.78 4.78 -2.86
C GLU A 79 5.58 5.62 -1.86
N GLU A 80 5.71 6.91 -2.12
CA GLU A 80 6.44 7.81 -1.24
C GLU A 80 5.76 7.96 0.13
N VAL A 81 4.43 8.17 0.16
CA VAL A 81 3.74 8.40 1.44
C VAL A 81 3.48 7.13 2.23
N ILE A 82 3.28 5.99 1.55
CA ILE A 82 3.02 4.72 2.23
C ILE A 82 4.31 4.13 2.80
N PHE A 83 5.34 4.05 1.98
CA PHE A 83 6.56 3.34 2.35
C PHE A 83 7.60 4.21 3.04
N SER A 84 7.30 5.48 3.30
CA SER A 84 8.13 6.32 4.15
C SER A 84 7.87 6.07 5.64
N GLY A 85 6.83 5.33 5.97
CA GLY A 85 6.51 4.94 7.34
C GLY A 85 5.46 5.82 7.98
N PRO A 86 5.12 5.51 9.23
CA PRO A 86 4.15 6.26 9.98
C PRO A 86 4.62 7.67 10.38
#